data_ee7dd1c325f9337ea708c02aa5a456e0
#
_entry.id   ee7dd1c325f9337ea708c02aa5a456e0
#
_cell.length_a   1.000
_cell.length_b   1.000
_cell.length_c   1.000
_cell.angle_alpha   90.00
_cell.angle_beta   90.00
_cell.angle_gamma   90.00
#
_symmetry.space_group_name_H-M   'P 1'
#
loop_
_entity.id
_entity.type
_entity.pdbx_description
1 polymer ?
#
loop_
_entity_poly.entity_id
_entity_poly.type
_entity_poly.pdbx_seq_one_letter_code
_entity_poly.pdbx_strand_id
1 'polypeptide(L)' 'MNCWHCNEELIWGADHDTEDNEDYDIVSNLSCPNCHCHVEVYHPSER' A
#
# COMPACT_ATOMS: atom_id res chain seq x y z
N MET A 1 -8.71 3.61 2.72
CA MET A 1 -8.85 2.22 2.25
C MET A 1 -9.15 1.31 3.43
N ASN A 2 -10.09 0.42 3.27
CA ASN A 2 -10.45 -0.52 4.32
C ASN A 2 -9.82 -1.89 4.08
N CYS A 3 -9.54 -2.60 5.17
CA CYS A 3 -9.01 -3.95 5.08
C CYS A 3 -10.03 -4.89 4.44
N TRP A 4 -9.60 -5.66 3.45
CA TRP A 4 -10.50 -6.59 2.77
C TRP A 4 -10.85 -7.81 3.63
N HIS A 5 -10.06 -8.06 4.68
CA HIS A 5 -10.24 -9.22 5.55
C HIS A 5 -11.23 -8.96 6.70
N CYS A 6 -11.06 -7.86 7.41
CA CYS A 6 -11.89 -7.54 8.58
C CYS A 6 -12.68 -6.25 8.42
N ASN A 7 -12.51 -5.54 7.32
CA ASN A 7 -13.20 -4.30 6.99
C ASN A 7 -12.90 -3.12 7.91
N GLU A 8 -11.80 -3.20 8.66
CA GLU A 8 -11.32 -2.09 9.46
C GLU A 8 -10.52 -1.13 8.57
N GLU A 9 -10.47 0.13 8.97
CA GLU A 9 -9.70 1.13 8.24
C GLU A 9 -8.21 0.85 8.36
N LEU A 10 -7.54 0.80 7.22
CA LEU A 10 -6.11 0.57 7.19
C LEU A 10 -5.35 1.83 7.60
N ILE A 11 -4.23 1.62 8.28
CA ILE A 11 -3.35 2.71 8.69
C ILE A 11 -2.25 2.84 7.65
N TRP A 12 -2.09 4.06 7.12
CA TRP A 12 -1.03 4.36 6.19
C TRP A 12 0.32 4.36 6.93
N GLY A 13 1.27 3.59 6.42
CA GLY A 13 2.59 3.49 7.03
C GLY A 13 3.59 4.42 6.38
N ALA A 14 3.90 4.18 5.11
CA ALA A 14 4.87 4.99 4.38
C ALA A 14 4.75 4.75 2.88
N ASP A 15 5.27 5.70 2.10
CA ASP A 15 5.44 5.55 0.67
C ASP A 15 6.92 5.34 0.36
N HIS A 16 7.20 4.50 -0.62
CA HIS A 16 8.57 4.25 -1.06
C HIS A 16 8.66 4.36 -2.57
N ASP A 17 9.81 4.81 -3.06
CA ASP A 17 10.05 4.85 -4.49
C ASP A 17 10.35 3.44 -5.00
N THR A 18 9.79 3.12 -6.16
CA THR A 18 10.04 1.83 -6.81
C THR A 18 11.08 2.01 -7.91
N GLU A 19 12.31 2.29 -7.54
CA GLU A 19 13.38 2.61 -8.49
C GLU A 19 13.68 1.48 -9.47
N ASP A 20 13.50 0.25 -9.05
CA ASP A 20 13.77 -0.92 -9.85
C ASP A 20 12.60 -1.36 -10.72
N ASN A 21 11.48 -0.64 -10.65
CA ASN A 21 10.27 -1.01 -11.38
C ASN A 21 9.88 0.12 -12.34
N GLU A 22 9.82 -0.19 -13.64
CA GLU A 22 9.46 0.79 -14.65
C GLU A 22 7.97 1.01 -14.78
N ASP A 23 7.16 0.08 -14.31
CA ASP A 23 5.71 0.15 -14.42
C ASP A 23 5.07 0.98 -13.32
N TYR A 24 5.74 1.10 -12.18
CA TYR A 24 5.21 1.82 -11.02
C TYR A 24 6.25 2.78 -10.47
N ASP A 25 5.79 3.93 -9.99
CA ASP A 25 6.66 4.95 -9.40
C ASP A 25 6.77 4.83 -7.89
N ILE A 26 5.66 4.55 -7.22
CA ILE A 26 5.58 4.58 -5.77
C ILE A 26 4.80 3.37 -5.28
N VAL A 27 5.22 2.84 -4.15
CA VAL A 27 4.46 1.82 -3.41
C VAL A 27 4.11 2.37 -2.04
N SER A 28 2.83 2.31 -1.69
CA SER A 28 2.33 2.72 -0.39
C SER A 28 2.14 1.50 0.50
N ASN A 29 2.62 1.60 1.74
CA ASN A 29 2.47 0.51 2.71
C ASN A 29 1.38 0.86 3.70
N LEU A 30 0.41 -0.04 3.85
CA LEU A 30 -0.68 0.11 4.80
C LEU A 30 -0.75 -1.13 5.68
N SER A 31 -1.23 -0.97 6.89
CA SER A 31 -1.39 -2.11 7.80
C SER A 31 -2.74 -2.02 8.52
N CYS A 32 -3.30 -3.18 8.82
CA CYS A 32 -4.55 -3.25 9.56
C CYS A 32 -4.26 -3.38 11.06
N PRO A 33 -4.81 -2.48 11.89
CA PRO A 33 -4.58 -2.54 13.33
C PRO A 33 -5.35 -3.66 14.02
N ASN A 34 -6.32 -4.24 13.34
CA ASN A 34 -7.18 -5.27 13.91
C ASN A 34 -6.68 -6.68 13.63
N CYS A 35 -6.47 -7.01 12.36
CA CYS A 35 -6.08 -8.37 11.96
C CYS A 35 -4.62 -8.48 11.55
N HIS A 36 -3.87 -7.42 11.64
CA HIS A 36 -2.43 -7.35 11.29
C HIS A 36 -2.13 -7.66 9.82
N CYS A 37 -3.11 -7.49 8.94
CA CYS A 37 -2.87 -7.64 7.51
C CYS A 37 -1.98 -6.51 7.00
N HIS A 38 -1.09 -6.86 6.08
CA HIS A 38 -0.22 -5.88 5.43
C HIS A 38 -0.65 -5.72 3.98
N VAL A 39 -0.81 -4.48 3.53
CA VAL A 39 -1.23 -4.17 2.17
C VAL A 39 -0.21 -3.25 1.53
N GLU A 40 0.15 -3.57 0.30
CA GLU A 40 1.00 -2.71 -0.52
C GLU A 40 0.23 -2.27 -1.74
N VAL A 41 0.17 -0.95 -1.96
CA VAL A 41 -0.51 -0.37 -3.11
C VAL A 41 0.53 0.21 -4.05
N TYR A 42 0.57 -0.30 -5.27
CA TYR A 42 1.50 0.18 -6.28
C TYR A 42 0.84 1.24 -7.15
N HIS A 43 1.45 2.40 -7.24
CA HIS A 43 0.96 3.50 -8.05
C HIS A 43 1.61 3.48 -9.42
N PRO A 44 0.82 3.43 -10.50
CA PRO A 44 1.39 3.36 -11.85
C PRO A 44 2.17 4.62 -12.20
N SER A 45 3.18 4.42 -13.02
CA SER A 45 3.97 5.53 -13.55
C SER A 45 3.13 6.32 -14.57
N GLU A 46 3.19 7.64 -14.48
CA GLU A 46 2.44 8.52 -15.39
C GLU A 46 3.28 8.98 -16.59
N ARG A 47 4.38 8.34 -16.84
CA ARG A 47 5.26 8.71 -17.95
C ARG A 47 4.75 8.23 -19.29
#